data_91a5f72fd16978030821af54ee4237ae
#
_entry.id   91a5f72fd16978030821af54ee4237ae
#
_cell.length_a   1.000
_cell.length_b   1.000
_cell.length_c   1.000
_cell.angle_alpha   90.00
_cell.angle_beta   90.00
_cell.angle_gamma   90.00
#
_symmetry.space_group_name_H-M   'P 1'
#
loop_
_entity.id
_entity.type
_entity.pdbx_description
1 polymer ?
#
loop_
_entity_poly.entity_id
_entity_poly.type
_entity_poly.pdbx_seq_one_letter_code
_entity_poly.pdbx_strand_id
1 'polypeptide(L)'
;LENKIKFFFSIDEMLPAAGQGVIAVQCRKNDVNVKNILKNINDNNTMSCAIAEREMLKVVGGDCNTAIGGYASLENDQIKLRGQLFSDDGKKSFNFTASGNKNDCLKIGQRVGEKILEIAGDEFKQ
;
A
#
# COMPACT_ATOMS: atom_id res chain seq x y z
N LEU A 1 -0.56 -4.88 26.65
CA LEU A 1 -1.09 -3.75 25.87
C LEU A 1 -2.52 -3.97 25.41
N GLU A 2 -2.90 -5.22 25.06
CA GLU A 2 -4.25 -5.57 24.56
C GLU A 2 -5.37 -5.12 25.49
N ASN A 3 -5.18 -5.24 26.81
CA ASN A 3 -6.17 -4.82 27.81
C ASN A 3 -6.45 -3.30 27.85
N LYS A 4 -5.68 -2.50 27.10
CA LYS A 4 -5.83 -1.04 26.99
C LYS A 4 -6.52 -0.62 25.67
N ILE A 5 -6.69 -1.56 24.75
CA ILE A 5 -7.34 -1.30 23.45
C ILE A 5 -8.85 -1.45 23.67
N LYS A 6 -9.59 -0.40 23.36
CA LYS A 6 -11.05 -0.39 23.51
C LYS A 6 -11.77 -0.86 22.25
N PHE A 7 -11.17 -0.70 21.08
CA PHE A 7 -11.78 -0.99 19.81
C PHE A 7 -10.71 -1.23 18.73
N PHE A 8 -10.99 -2.16 17.80
CA PHE A 8 -10.18 -2.40 16.60
C PHE A 8 -11.01 -2.03 15.38
N PHE A 9 -10.47 -1.14 14.54
CA PHE A 9 -11.08 -0.89 13.25
C PHE A 9 -10.81 -2.05 12.29
N SER A 10 -11.82 -2.46 11.57
CA SER A 10 -11.65 -3.35 10.42
C SER A 10 -11.06 -2.59 9.23
N ILE A 11 -10.50 -3.32 8.27
CA ILE A 11 -10.00 -2.73 7.01
C ILE A 11 -11.14 -2.08 6.20
N ASP A 12 -12.38 -2.51 6.39
CA ASP A 12 -13.54 -1.93 5.73
C ASP A 12 -13.96 -0.59 6.33
N GLU A 13 -13.71 -0.39 7.62
CA GLU A 13 -14.00 0.86 8.32
C GLU A 13 -12.88 1.89 8.10
N MET A 14 -11.63 1.44 8.08
CA MET A 14 -10.49 2.35 7.91
C MET A 14 -9.32 1.63 7.22
N LEU A 15 -8.94 2.11 6.03
CA LEU A 15 -7.72 1.65 5.38
C LEU A 15 -6.49 2.22 6.11
N PRO A 16 -5.47 1.38 6.40
CA PRO A 16 -4.21 1.87 6.96
C PRO A 16 -3.39 2.65 5.94
N ALA A 17 -2.38 3.35 6.40
CA ALA A 17 -1.33 3.88 5.53
C ALA A 17 -0.64 2.73 4.79
N ALA A 18 -0.23 2.95 3.54
CA ALA A 18 0.48 1.94 2.75
C ALA A 18 1.78 1.49 3.44
N GLY A 19 1.99 0.20 3.53
CA GLY A 19 3.10 -0.42 4.24
C GLY A 19 2.95 -0.46 5.77
N GLN A 20 1.80 -0.07 6.31
CA GLN A 20 1.54 -0.12 7.74
C GLN A 20 1.60 -1.56 8.27
N GLY A 21 2.37 -1.77 9.34
CA GLY A 21 2.58 -3.09 9.95
C GLY A 21 3.64 -3.95 9.26
N VAL A 22 4.21 -3.52 8.13
CA VAL A 22 5.31 -4.22 7.47
C VAL A 22 6.63 -3.86 8.16
N ILE A 23 7.38 -4.89 8.58
CA ILE A 23 8.73 -4.72 9.10
C ILE A 23 9.71 -4.75 7.94
N ALA A 24 10.40 -3.63 7.70
CA ALA A 24 11.39 -3.52 6.64
C ALA A 24 12.81 -3.54 7.21
N VAL A 25 13.67 -4.38 6.63
CA VAL A 25 15.09 -4.42 6.97
C VAL A 25 15.91 -3.91 5.79
N GLN A 26 16.77 -2.92 6.05
CA GLN A 26 17.61 -2.30 5.03
C GLN A 26 19.08 -2.73 5.21
N CYS A 27 19.75 -3.00 4.10
CA CYS A 27 21.18 -3.26 4.07
C CYS A 27 21.88 -2.53 2.92
N ARG A 28 23.20 -2.45 2.95
CA ARG A 28 23.98 -1.87 1.85
C ARG A 28 23.77 -2.67 0.55
N LYS A 29 23.66 -1.95 -0.56
CA LYS A 29 23.39 -2.55 -1.88
C LYS A 29 24.42 -3.61 -2.28
N ASN A 30 25.68 -3.46 -1.91
CA ASN A 30 26.78 -4.34 -2.30
C ASN A 30 27.15 -5.38 -1.22
N ASP A 31 26.41 -5.43 -0.11
CA ASP A 31 26.66 -6.39 0.96
C ASP A 31 25.98 -7.73 0.66
N VAL A 32 26.69 -8.58 -0.09
CA VAL A 32 26.19 -9.89 -0.53
C VAL A 32 25.91 -10.82 0.66
N ASN A 33 26.75 -10.77 1.70
CA ASN A 33 26.62 -11.64 2.87
C ASN A 33 25.34 -11.33 3.64
N VAL A 34 25.12 -10.06 3.97
CA VAL A 34 23.90 -9.63 4.67
C VAL A 34 22.67 -9.89 3.81
N LYS A 35 22.70 -9.61 2.50
CA LYS A 35 21.58 -9.94 1.61
C LYS A 35 21.20 -11.41 1.63
N ASN A 36 22.18 -12.32 1.65
CA ASN A 36 21.91 -13.75 1.69
C ASN A 36 21.27 -14.17 3.02
N ILE A 37 21.66 -13.54 4.13
CA ILE A 37 21.01 -13.76 5.43
C ILE A 37 19.56 -13.26 5.38
N LEU A 38 19.33 -12.04 4.88
CA LEU A 38 18.01 -11.41 4.82
C LEU A 38 17.02 -12.17 3.92
N LYS A 39 17.51 -12.87 2.88
CA LYS A 39 16.64 -13.74 2.06
C LYS A 39 15.92 -14.81 2.87
N ASN A 40 16.53 -15.30 3.96
CA ASN A 40 15.95 -16.37 4.77
C ASN A 40 14.79 -15.90 5.66
N ILE A 41 14.70 -14.60 5.91
CA ILE A 41 13.62 -13.99 6.71
C ILE A 41 12.63 -13.21 5.86
N ASN A 42 12.87 -13.09 4.56
CA ASN A 42 11.98 -12.37 3.66
C ASN A 42 10.73 -13.21 3.37
N ASP A 43 9.56 -12.64 3.65
CA ASP A 43 8.28 -13.18 3.19
C ASP A 43 7.92 -12.60 1.83
N ASN A 44 7.91 -13.46 0.80
CA ASN A 44 7.67 -13.04 -0.57
C ASN A 44 6.23 -12.57 -0.81
N ASN A 45 5.28 -13.07 -0.07
CA ASN A 45 3.87 -12.68 -0.18
C ASN A 45 3.67 -11.27 0.38
N THR A 46 4.19 -11.02 1.57
CA THR A 46 4.23 -9.67 2.17
C THR A 46 4.99 -8.69 1.28
N MET A 47 6.12 -9.12 0.70
CA MET A 47 6.88 -8.27 -0.22
C MET A 47 6.07 -7.86 -1.44
N SER A 48 5.32 -8.79 -2.05
CA SER A 48 4.48 -8.48 -3.22
C SER A 48 3.35 -7.50 -2.86
N CYS A 49 2.72 -7.67 -1.71
CA CYS A 49 1.73 -6.72 -1.21
C CYS A 49 2.34 -5.33 -0.97
N ALA A 50 3.47 -5.26 -0.27
CA ALA A 50 4.16 -4.00 0.01
C ALA A 50 4.61 -3.28 -1.27
N ILE A 51 5.08 -4.02 -2.30
CA ILE A 51 5.43 -3.45 -3.61
C ILE A 51 4.19 -2.83 -4.28
N ALA A 52 3.04 -3.51 -4.27
CA ALA A 52 1.81 -2.99 -4.86
C ALA A 52 1.35 -1.70 -4.17
N GLU A 53 1.34 -1.68 -2.84
CA GLU A 53 0.97 -0.50 -2.04
C GLU A 53 1.91 0.68 -2.29
N ARG A 54 3.22 0.44 -2.28
CA ARG A 54 4.22 1.49 -2.51
C ARG A 54 4.20 2.04 -3.93
N GLU A 55 3.95 1.21 -4.93
CA GLU A 55 3.82 1.68 -6.30
C GLU A 55 2.57 2.54 -6.48
N MET A 56 1.45 2.18 -5.85
CA MET A 56 0.25 3.03 -5.79
C MET A 56 0.59 4.41 -5.21
N LEU A 57 1.27 4.47 -4.05
CA LEU A 57 1.72 5.73 -3.44
C LEU A 57 2.59 6.56 -4.38
N LYS A 58 3.53 5.91 -5.05
CA LYS A 58 4.45 6.57 -5.97
C LYS A 58 3.72 7.20 -7.15
N VAL A 59 2.68 6.52 -7.68
CA VAL A 59 1.85 7.01 -8.79
C VAL A 59 0.98 8.17 -8.35
N VAL A 60 0.34 8.06 -7.19
CA VAL A 60 -0.50 9.16 -6.65
C VAL A 60 0.36 10.38 -6.36
N GLY A 61 1.61 10.17 -5.96
CA GLY A 61 2.46 11.27 -5.53
C GLY A 61 2.01 11.81 -4.18
N GLY A 62 2.30 13.07 -3.95
CA GLY A 62 1.98 13.70 -2.69
C GLY A 62 3.12 13.65 -1.68
N ASP A 63 2.92 14.31 -0.58
CA ASP A 63 3.84 14.40 0.55
C ASP A 63 3.27 13.70 1.80
N CYS A 64 3.90 13.93 2.96
CA CYS A 64 3.46 13.38 4.23
C CYS A 64 2.10 13.90 4.71
N ASN A 65 1.55 14.93 4.08
CA ASN A 65 0.24 15.51 4.40
C ASN A 65 -0.87 14.93 3.53
N THR A 66 -0.51 14.20 2.46
CA THR A 66 -1.49 13.58 1.57
C THR A 66 -2.26 12.47 2.30
N ALA A 67 -3.57 12.65 2.44
CA ALA A 67 -4.44 11.71 3.15
C ALA A 67 -4.77 10.50 2.25
N ILE A 68 -3.84 9.55 2.15
CA ILE A 68 -3.97 8.34 1.34
C ILE A 68 -3.83 7.08 2.19
N GLY A 69 -4.77 6.17 2.06
CA GLY A 69 -4.73 4.81 2.60
C GLY A 69 -4.52 3.77 1.51
N GLY A 70 -3.89 2.66 1.85
CA GLY A 70 -3.71 1.55 0.93
C GLY A 70 -3.48 0.23 1.65
N TYR A 71 -4.19 -0.81 1.21
CA TYR A 71 -4.05 -2.13 1.77
C TYR A 71 -4.11 -3.21 0.69
N ALA A 72 -3.06 -4.00 0.61
CA ALA A 72 -2.99 -5.17 -0.25
C ALA A 72 -3.13 -6.45 0.57
N SER A 73 -4.01 -7.33 0.14
CA SER A 73 -4.13 -8.70 0.65
C SER A 73 -3.80 -9.70 -0.46
N LEU A 74 -3.27 -10.85 -0.06
CA LEU A 74 -2.96 -11.94 -0.98
C LEU A 74 -3.74 -13.19 -0.58
N GLU A 75 -4.45 -13.75 -1.54
CA GLU A 75 -5.15 -15.02 -1.40
C GLU A 75 -5.00 -15.83 -2.69
N ASN A 76 -4.56 -17.10 -2.57
CA ASN A 76 -4.37 -18.02 -3.72
C ASN A 76 -3.58 -17.39 -4.89
N ASP A 77 -2.45 -16.73 -4.59
CA ASP A 77 -1.60 -16.03 -5.55
C ASP A 77 -2.27 -14.82 -6.25
N GLN A 78 -3.44 -14.39 -5.78
CA GLN A 78 -4.11 -13.18 -6.24
C GLN A 78 -3.94 -12.07 -5.22
N ILE A 79 -3.34 -10.95 -5.64
CA ILE A 79 -3.32 -9.71 -4.86
C ILE A 79 -4.60 -8.96 -5.11
N LYS A 80 -5.20 -8.45 -4.03
CA LYS A 80 -6.27 -7.44 -4.07
C LYS A 80 -5.76 -6.20 -3.36
N LEU A 81 -5.53 -5.12 -4.12
CA LEU A 81 -5.12 -3.82 -3.59
C LEU A 81 -6.32 -2.88 -3.54
N ARG A 82 -6.56 -2.31 -2.37
CA ARG A 82 -7.54 -1.26 -2.13
C ARG A 82 -6.78 0.05 -1.88
N GLY A 83 -7.16 1.11 -2.56
CA GLY A 83 -6.62 2.45 -2.35
C GLY A 83 -7.74 3.44 -2.07
N GLN A 84 -7.46 4.42 -1.22
CA GLN A 84 -8.38 5.48 -0.85
C GLN A 84 -7.61 6.79 -0.67
N LEU A 85 -8.05 7.83 -1.35
CA LEU A 85 -7.53 9.18 -1.25
C LEU A 85 -8.63 10.09 -0.74
N PHE A 86 -8.30 11.02 0.14
CA PHE A 86 -9.23 12.03 0.64
C PHE A 86 -8.85 13.42 0.12
N SER A 87 -9.85 14.29 -0.05
CA SER A 87 -9.62 15.72 -0.23
C SER A 87 -8.99 16.33 1.03
N ASP A 88 -8.28 17.45 0.88
CA ASP A 88 -7.60 18.13 1.99
C ASP A 88 -8.53 18.51 3.15
N ASP A 89 -9.79 18.81 2.84
CA ASP A 89 -10.82 19.11 3.85
C ASP A 89 -11.51 17.86 4.41
N GLY A 90 -11.12 16.67 3.95
CA GLY A 90 -11.65 15.38 4.40
C GLY A 90 -13.11 15.07 4.00
N LYS A 91 -13.75 15.93 3.20
CA LYS A 91 -15.17 15.75 2.87
C LYS A 91 -15.42 14.79 1.72
N LYS A 92 -14.44 14.60 0.85
CA LYS A 92 -14.53 13.69 -0.30
C LYS A 92 -13.55 12.56 -0.17
N SER A 93 -13.93 11.39 -0.65
CA SER A 93 -13.03 10.24 -0.74
C SER A 93 -13.11 9.60 -2.12
N PHE A 94 -11.95 9.25 -2.65
CA PHE A 94 -11.77 8.65 -3.96
C PHE A 94 -11.21 7.25 -3.75
N ASN A 95 -11.95 6.23 -4.16
CA ASN A 95 -11.64 4.84 -3.85
C ASN A 95 -11.51 4.03 -5.13
N PHE A 96 -10.51 3.16 -5.19
CA PHE A 96 -10.42 2.17 -6.25
C PHE A 96 -9.80 0.87 -5.73
N THR A 97 -10.23 -0.24 -6.31
CA THR A 97 -9.72 -1.58 -5.99
C THR A 97 -9.35 -2.30 -7.29
N ALA A 98 -8.19 -2.92 -7.32
CA ALA A 98 -7.79 -3.82 -8.39
C ALA A 98 -7.27 -5.14 -7.83
N SER A 99 -7.42 -6.19 -8.63
CA SER A 99 -6.91 -7.52 -8.32
C SER A 99 -6.17 -8.10 -9.51
N GLY A 100 -5.23 -9.00 -9.23
CA GLY A 100 -4.47 -9.70 -10.25
C GLY A 100 -3.42 -10.62 -9.65
N ASN A 101 -2.66 -11.32 -10.50
CA ASN A 101 -1.61 -12.22 -10.04
C ASN A 101 -0.52 -11.47 -9.28
N LYS A 102 0.02 -12.07 -8.21
CA LYS A 102 1.08 -11.47 -7.39
C LYS A 102 2.35 -11.09 -8.15
N ASN A 103 2.61 -11.74 -9.29
CA ASN A 103 3.74 -11.40 -10.16
C ASN A 103 3.56 -10.06 -10.88
N ASP A 104 2.32 -9.56 -10.95
CA ASP A 104 1.96 -8.27 -11.55
C ASP A 104 1.77 -7.17 -10.48
N CYS A 105 2.30 -7.34 -9.27
CA CYS A 105 2.09 -6.41 -8.14
C CYS A 105 2.38 -4.94 -8.48
N LEU A 106 3.42 -4.65 -9.27
CA LEU A 106 3.73 -3.30 -9.76
C LEU A 106 2.60 -2.75 -10.64
N LYS A 107 2.12 -3.53 -11.62
CA LYS A 107 1.03 -3.10 -12.52
C LYS A 107 -0.28 -2.85 -11.76
N ILE A 108 -0.55 -3.69 -10.74
CA ILE A 108 -1.72 -3.54 -9.87
C ILE A 108 -1.62 -2.22 -9.11
N GLY A 109 -0.46 -1.91 -8.53
CA GLY A 109 -0.18 -0.64 -7.83
C GLY A 109 -0.36 0.57 -8.76
N GLN A 110 0.25 0.54 -9.94
CA GLN A 110 0.11 1.59 -10.95
C GLN A 110 -1.35 1.83 -11.31
N ARG A 111 -2.08 0.76 -11.64
CA ARG A 111 -3.49 0.84 -12.02
C ARG A 111 -4.36 1.48 -10.94
N VAL A 112 -4.14 1.11 -9.67
CA VAL A 112 -4.91 1.68 -8.56
C VAL A 112 -4.59 3.16 -8.39
N GLY A 113 -3.31 3.54 -8.43
CA GLY A 113 -2.88 4.93 -8.33
C GLY A 113 -3.43 5.80 -9.46
N GLU A 114 -3.29 5.36 -10.72
CA GLU A 114 -3.81 6.07 -11.90
C GLU A 114 -5.33 6.27 -11.84
N LYS A 115 -6.07 5.22 -11.45
CA LYS A 115 -7.52 5.29 -11.33
C LYS A 115 -8.00 6.20 -10.22
N ILE A 116 -7.32 6.22 -9.09
CA ILE A 116 -7.63 7.15 -8.00
C ILE A 116 -7.42 8.60 -8.47
N LEU A 117 -6.31 8.90 -9.14
CA LEU A 117 -6.05 10.23 -9.70
C LEU A 117 -7.07 10.63 -10.78
N GLU A 118 -7.46 9.70 -11.65
CA GLU A 118 -8.49 9.93 -12.65
C GLU A 118 -9.84 10.29 -12.01
N ILE A 119 -10.24 9.59 -10.94
CA ILE A 119 -11.49 9.82 -10.21
C ILE A 119 -11.42 11.15 -9.43
N ALA A 120 -10.27 11.45 -8.82
CA ALA A 120 -10.06 12.68 -8.05
C ALA A 120 -10.03 13.93 -8.96
N GLY A 121 -9.57 13.77 -10.21
CA GLY A 121 -9.56 14.85 -11.20
C GLY A 121 -8.75 16.07 -10.77
N ASP A 122 -9.27 17.27 -11.10
CA ASP A 122 -8.60 18.54 -10.81
C ASP A 122 -8.54 18.89 -9.31
N GLU A 123 -9.30 18.19 -8.48
CA GLU A 123 -9.32 18.41 -7.03
C GLU A 123 -8.04 17.93 -6.33
N PHE A 124 -7.21 17.16 -7.03
CA PHE A 124 -5.94 16.63 -6.52
C PHE A 124 -4.75 17.01 -7.41
N LYS A 125 -4.88 17.97 -8.30
CA LYS A 125 -3.73 18.50 -9.05
C LYS A 125 -2.94 19.44 -8.15
N GLN A 126 -1.78 18.97 -7.70
CA GLN A 126 -0.72 19.82 -7.13
C GLN A 126 0.02 20.57 -8.23
#